data_447dba69fc69838da5054178577fbc11
#
_entry.id   447dba69fc69838da5054178577fbc11
#
_cell.length_a   1.000
_cell.length_b   1.000
_cell.length_c   1.000
_cell.angle_alpha   90.00
_cell.angle_beta   90.00
_cell.angle_gamma   90.00
#
_symmetry.space_group_name_H-M   'P 1'
#
loop_
_entity.id
_entity.type
_entity.pdbx_description
1 polymer ?
#
loop_
_entity_poly.entity_id
_entity_poly.type
_entity_poly.pdbx_seq_one_letter_code
_entity_poly.pdbx_strand_id
1 'polypeptide(L)'
;PWRIVAALARVSPTSMHRLLFGRNGRPVEWIGINDARALMDIGIDDLASAATDRIPARESRELLIALHTLGWTDEHLSRWLTSSDLDLATTPKALYVTRLSAARIQATYDMLISQPVRRCGHPRTPPISSQTPVTSPQPGPEDAETFQPALFELADCA
;
A
#
# COMPACT_ATOMS: atom_id res chain seq x y z
N PRO A 1 6.82 -4.08 -10.87
CA PRO A 1 7.74 -4.15 -9.78
C PRO A 1 7.68 -5.46 -9.01
N TRP A 2 8.64 -5.71 -8.15
CA TRP A 2 8.90 -6.97 -7.49
C TRP A 2 7.69 -7.64 -6.80
N ARG A 3 6.72 -6.86 -6.31
CA ARG A 3 5.51 -7.38 -5.66
C ARG A 3 4.61 -8.16 -6.62
N ILE A 4 4.52 -7.71 -7.87
CA ILE A 4 3.77 -8.43 -8.91
C ILE A 4 4.46 -9.76 -9.22
N VAL A 5 5.79 -9.77 -9.30
CA VAL A 5 6.57 -10.99 -9.48
C VAL A 5 6.36 -11.94 -8.31
N ALA A 6 6.39 -11.43 -7.07
CA ALA A 6 6.10 -12.22 -5.88
C ALA A 6 4.69 -12.85 -5.93
N ALA A 7 3.68 -12.08 -6.33
CA ALA A 7 2.30 -12.56 -6.47
C ALA A 7 2.17 -13.62 -7.58
N LEU A 8 2.84 -13.42 -8.72
CA LEU A 8 2.86 -14.41 -9.82
C LEU A 8 3.56 -15.70 -9.40
N ALA A 9 4.67 -15.60 -8.65
CA ALA A 9 5.40 -16.74 -8.09
C ALA A 9 4.69 -17.39 -6.89
N ARG A 10 3.64 -16.78 -6.37
CA ARG A 10 2.99 -17.17 -5.10
C ARG A 10 3.94 -17.20 -3.91
N VAL A 11 4.95 -16.33 -3.94
CA VAL A 11 5.91 -16.12 -2.86
C VAL A 11 5.43 -14.99 -1.96
N SER A 12 5.55 -15.15 -0.65
CA SER A 12 5.07 -14.12 0.27
C SER A 12 5.82 -12.79 0.05
N PRO A 13 5.12 -11.64 0.11
CA PRO A 13 5.77 -10.33 -0.01
C PRO A 13 6.90 -10.13 1.02
N THR A 14 6.75 -10.72 2.21
CA THR A 14 7.78 -10.67 3.26
C THR A 14 9.04 -11.44 2.87
N SER A 15 8.90 -12.65 2.29
CA SER A 15 10.03 -13.44 1.80
C SER A 15 10.75 -12.70 0.68
N MET A 16 10.00 -12.17 -0.28
CA MET A 16 10.54 -11.41 -1.41
C MET A 16 11.24 -10.12 -0.96
N HIS A 17 10.63 -9.38 -0.02
CA HIS A 17 11.24 -8.18 0.55
C HIS A 17 12.56 -8.50 1.25
N ARG A 18 12.59 -9.57 2.07
CA ARG A 18 13.81 -10.00 2.74
C ARG A 18 14.90 -10.41 1.74
N LEU A 19 14.53 -11.09 0.66
CA LEU A 19 15.47 -11.49 -0.39
C LEU A 19 16.12 -10.26 -1.06
N LEU A 20 15.31 -9.23 -1.38
CA LEU A 20 15.78 -8.05 -2.12
C LEU A 20 16.52 -7.04 -1.23
N PHE A 21 16.08 -6.86 -0.01
CA PHE A 21 16.54 -5.76 0.87
C PHE A 21 17.24 -6.26 2.15
N GLY A 22 17.25 -7.57 2.35
CA GLY A 22 17.85 -8.16 3.54
C GLY A 22 16.97 -8.02 4.80
N ARG A 23 17.57 -8.41 5.92
CA ARG A 23 17.00 -8.25 7.26
C ARG A 23 17.91 -7.35 8.08
N ASN A 24 17.41 -6.21 8.53
CA ASN A 24 18.19 -5.22 9.30
C ASN A 24 19.49 -4.79 8.58
N GLY A 25 19.41 -4.58 7.26
CA GLY A 25 20.54 -4.15 6.43
C GLY A 25 21.57 -5.26 6.12
N ARG A 26 21.30 -6.51 6.50
CA ARG A 26 22.15 -7.65 6.16
C ARG A 26 21.50 -8.49 5.06
N PRO A 27 22.23 -8.91 4.02
CA PRO A 27 21.74 -9.83 3.00
C PRO A 27 21.19 -11.10 3.65
N VAL A 28 20.16 -11.68 3.04
CA VAL A 28 19.62 -12.98 3.46
C VAL A 28 20.45 -14.06 2.77
N GLU A 29 21.05 -14.92 3.56
CA GLU A 29 21.87 -16.04 3.06
C GLU A 29 21.02 -17.23 2.63
N TRP A 30 19.77 -17.32 3.13
CA TRP A 30 18.92 -18.48 2.91
C TRP A 30 17.49 -18.07 2.56
N ILE A 31 16.96 -18.69 1.52
CA ILE A 31 15.57 -18.63 1.11
C ILE A 31 14.99 -20.05 1.11
N GLY A 32 13.70 -20.19 1.40
CA GLY A 32 13.03 -21.49 1.30
C GLY A 32 13.16 -22.08 -0.11
N ILE A 33 13.47 -23.37 -0.19
CA ILE A 33 13.70 -24.03 -1.49
C ILE A 33 12.51 -23.93 -2.43
N ASN A 34 11.28 -23.95 -1.88
CA ASN A 34 10.07 -23.80 -2.67
C ASN A 34 9.92 -22.38 -3.22
N ASP A 35 10.23 -21.36 -2.39
CA ASP A 35 10.21 -19.96 -2.83
C ASP A 35 11.28 -19.73 -3.89
N ALA A 36 12.48 -20.30 -3.70
CA ALA A 36 13.57 -20.20 -4.68
C ALA A 36 13.16 -20.81 -6.03
N ARG A 37 12.62 -22.02 -6.04
CA ARG A 37 12.11 -22.66 -7.27
C ARG A 37 11.04 -21.81 -7.94
N ALA A 38 10.03 -21.41 -7.18
CA ALA A 38 8.92 -20.62 -7.72
C ALA A 38 9.39 -19.31 -8.35
N LEU A 39 10.44 -18.67 -7.81
CA LEU A 39 11.04 -17.46 -8.40
C LEU A 39 11.88 -17.78 -9.64
N MET A 40 12.62 -18.87 -9.64
CA MET A 40 13.45 -19.28 -10.79
C MET A 40 12.60 -19.77 -11.97
N ASP A 41 11.43 -20.32 -11.70
CA ASP A 41 10.49 -20.79 -12.73
C ASP A 41 9.78 -19.65 -13.47
N ILE A 42 9.83 -18.40 -12.95
CA ILE A 42 9.26 -17.25 -13.66
C ILE A 42 10.24 -16.70 -14.69
N GLY A 43 9.96 -16.99 -15.96
CA GLY A 43 10.65 -16.43 -17.11
C GLY A 43 9.97 -15.19 -17.70
N ILE A 44 10.59 -14.61 -18.72
CA ILE A 44 10.02 -13.49 -19.49
C ILE A 44 8.73 -13.94 -20.19
N ASP A 45 8.69 -15.18 -20.68
CA ASP A 45 7.52 -15.75 -21.37
C ASP A 45 6.34 -15.93 -20.41
N ASP A 46 6.60 -16.25 -19.13
CA ASP A 46 5.55 -16.33 -18.11
C ASP A 46 4.95 -14.97 -17.78
N LEU A 47 5.77 -13.92 -17.80
CA LEU A 47 5.29 -12.54 -17.62
C LEU A 47 4.48 -12.08 -18.84
N ALA A 48 4.89 -12.46 -20.05
CA ALA A 48 4.17 -12.16 -21.28
C ALA A 48 2.83 -12.92 -21.31
N SER A 49 2.84 -14.22 -21.01
CA SER A 49 1.61 -15.03 -20.97
C SER A 49 0.65 -14.57 -19.87
N ALA A 50 1.17 -14.13 -18.72
CA ALA A 50 0.33 -13.62 -17.64
C ALA A 50 -0.53 -12.40 -18.04
N ALA A 51 -0.14 -11.67 -19.08
CA ALA A 51 -0.92 -10.54 -19.62
C ALA A 51 -2.13 -11.02 -20.46
N THR A 52 -2.09 -12.24 -21.00
CA THR A 52 -3.12 -12.82 -21.87
C THR A 52 -3.92 -13.93 -21.21
N ASP A 53 -3.29 -14.70 -20.31
CA ASP A 53 -3.93 -15.80 -19.60
C ASP A 53 -5.07 -15.29 -18.72
N ARG A 54 -6.23 -15.91 -18.86
CA ARG A 54 -7.43 -15.55 -18.12
C ARG A 54 -7.69 -16.52 -16.99
N ILE A 55 -7.94 -15.99 -15.81
CA ILE A 55 -8.32 -16.73 -14.61
C ILE A 55 -9.65 -16.21 -14.06
N PRO A 56 -10.36 -16.98 -13.23
CA PRO A 56 -11.61 -16.54 -12.61
C PRO A 56 -11.41 -15.22 -11.85
N ALA A 57 -12.32 -14.26 -12.08
CA ALA A 57 -12.23 -12.92 -11.51
C ALA A 57 -12.68 -12.81 -10.04
N ARG A 58 -13.25 -13.87 -9.50
CA ARG A 58 -13.92 -13.85 -8.19
C ARG A 58 -13.00 -13.39 -7.08
N GLU A 59 -11.84 -14.02 -6.94
CA GLU A 59 -10.88 -13.71 -5.89
C GLU A 59 -10.38 -12.26 -5.99
N SER A 60 -9.99 -11.83 -7.20
CA SER A 60 -9.55 -10.45 -7.44
C SER A 60 -10.63 -9.42 -7.11
N ARG A 61 -11.90 -9.73 -7.39
CA ARG A 61 -13.04 -8.87 -7.04
C ARG A 61 -13.23 -8.79 -5.52
N GLU A 62 -13.14 -9.91 -4.82
CA GLU A 62 -13.25 -9.96 -3.36
C GLU A 62 -12.16 -9.10 -2.69
N LEU A 63 -10.93 -9.13 -3.21
CA LEU A 63 -9.83 -8.28 -2.73
C LEU A 63 -10.08 -6.78 -2.96
N LEU A 64 -10.60 -6.39 -4.14
CA LEU A 64 -10.96 -5.01 -4.41
C LEU A 64 -12.08 -4.52 -3.50
N ILE A 65 -13.14 -5.32 -3.32
CA ILE A 65 -14.23 -4.99 -2.39
C ILE A 65 -13.69 -4.84 -0.97
N ALA A 66 -12.77 -5.69 -0.54
CA ALA A 66 -12.13 -5.58 0.76
C ALA A 66 -11.33 -4.26 0.89
N LEU A 67 -10.58 -3.84 -0.14
CA LEU A 67 -9.89 -2.55 -0.14
C LEU A 67 -10.88 -1.38 -0.03
N HIS A 68 -11.97 -1.39 -0.78
CA HIS A 68 -13.02 -0.36 -0.67
C HIS A 68 -13.66 -0.33 0.72
N THR A 69 -13.91 -1.50 1.31
CA THR A 69 -14.45 -1.62 2.67
C THR A 69 -13.49 -1.04 3.72
N LEU A 70 -12.19 -1.16 3.48
CA LEU A 70 -11.14 -0.53 4.31
C LEU A 70 -11.05 0.99 4.11
N GLY A 71 -11.78 1.55 3.13
CA GLY A 71 -11.87 2.99 2.86
C GLY A 71 -10.92 3.48 1.77
N TRP A 72 -10.28 2.57 1.01
CA TRP A 72 -9.50 2.95 -0.17
C TRP A 72 -10.44 3.29 -1.32
N THR A 73 -10.33 4.50 -1.89
CA THR A 73 -11.11 4.94 -3.05
C THR A 73 -10.40 4.59 -4.36
N ASP A 74 -11.13 4.58 -5.47
CA ASP A 74 -10.58 4.36 -6.81
C ASP A 74 -9.46 5.35 -7.15
N GLU A 75 -9.60 6.60 -6.70
CA GLU A 75 -8.56 7.62 -6.87
C GLU A 75 -7.25 7.23 -6.18
N HIS A 76 -7.34 6.69 -4.95
CA HIS A 76 -6.16 6.19 -4.26
C HIS A 76 -5.57 4.96 -4.95
N LEU A 77 -6.43 4.04 -5.37
CA LEU A 77 -6.02 2.76 -5.97
C LEU A 77 -5.45 2.92 -7.39
N SER A 78 -5.85 3.98 -8.13
CA SER A 78 -5.36 4.26 -9.49
C SER A 78 -3.85 4.47 -9.59
N ARG A 79 -3.17 4.71 -8.46
CA ARG A 79 -1.70 4.77 -8.40
C ARG A 79 -1.02 3.43 -8.66
N TRP A 80 -1.72 2.33 -8.43
CA TRP A 80 -1.17 0.96 -8.53
C TRP A 80 -1.96 0.06 -9.48
N LEU A 81 -3.24 0.37 -9.69
CA LEU A 81 -4.17 -0.39 -10.51
C LEU A 81 -4.53 0.39 -11.76
N THR A 82 -4.85 -0.33 -12.84
CA THR A 82 -5.40 0.30 -14.05
C THR A 82 -6.90 0.51 -13.91
N SER A 83 -7.48 1.35 -14.78
CA SER A 83 -8.94 1.53 -14.83
C SER A 83 -9.69 0.20 -15.02
N SER A 84 -9.18 -0.66 -15.90
CA SER A 84 -9.78 -1.99 -16.12
C SER A 84 -9.70 -2.93 -14.92
N ASP A 85 -8.67 -2.77 -14.06
CA ASP A 85 -8.58 -3.51 -12.79
C ASP A 85 -9.64 -2.99 -11.81
N LEU A 86 -9.84 -1.68 -11.73
CA LEU A 86 -10.82 -1.03 -10.84
C LEU A 86 -12.27 -1.33 -11.26
N ASP A 87 -12.54 -1.33 -12.56
CA ASP A 87 -13.86 -1.66 -13.12
C ASP A 87 -14.33 -3.05 -12.72
N LEU A 88 -13.42 -3.94 -12.34
CA LEU A 88 -13.76 -5.28 -11.89
C LEU A 88 -14.63 -5.30 -10.63
N ALA A 89 -14.46 -4.33 -9.73
CA ALA A 89 -15.27 -4.21 -8.51
C ALA A 89 -16.73 -3.85 -8.82
N THR A 90 -16.94 -3.01 -9.85
CA THR A 90 -18.26 -2.49 -10.25
C THR A 90 -18.94 -3.32 -11.32
N THR A 91 -18.19 -4.19 -12.02
CA THR A 91 -18.69 -5.01 -13.13
C THR A 91 -18.91 -6.46 -12.71
N PRO A 92 -20.09 -6.84 -12.17
CA PRO A 92 -20.35 -8.20 -11.69
C PRO A 92 -20.31 -9.25 -12.80
N LYS A 93 -20.51 -8.84 -14.05
CA LYS A 93 -20.51 -9.73 -15.24
C LYS A 93 -19.11 -10.14 -15.72
N ALA A 94 -18.05 -9.49 -15.25
CA ALA A 94 -16.69 -9.87 -15.60
C ALA A 94 -16.33 -11.20 -14.91
N LEU A 95 -16.41 -12.31 -15.64
CA LEU A 95 -16.15 -13.65 -15.10
C LEU A 95 -14.66 -13.97 -15.01
N TYR A 96 -13.85 -13.31 -15.84
CA TYR A 96 -12.42 -13.57 -15.97
C TYR A 96 -11.61 -12.29 -15.92
N VAL A 97 -10.38 -12.40 -15.43
CA VAL A 97 -9.36 -11.36 -15.36
C VAL A 97 -8.03 -11.95 -15.84
N THR A 98 -7.10 -11.12 -16.31
CA THR A 98 -5.77 -11.63 -16.66
C THR A 98 -4.99 -12.00 -15.42
N ARG A 99 -4.09 -13.00 -15.52
CA ARG A 99 -3.19 -13.37 -14.42
C ARG A 99 -2.37 -12.17 -13.93
N LEU A 100 -1.95 -11.30 -14.84
CA LEU A 100 -1.20 -10.09 -14.51
C LEU A 100 -2.04 -9.10 -13.70
N SER A 101 -3.31 -8.87 -14.10
CA SER A 101 -4.23 -8.00 -13.36
C SER A 101 -4.51 -8.58 -11.97
N ALA A 102 -4.76 -9.88 -11.87
CA ALA A 102 -4.99 -10.54 -10.59
C ALA A 102 -3.76 -10.41 -9.66
N ALA A 103 -2.56 -10.64 -10.19
CA ALA A 103 -1.31 -10.47 -9.43
C ALA A 103 -1.09 -9.02 -8.98
N ARG A 104 -1.49 -8.04 -9.80
CA ARG A 104 -1.42 -6.61 -9.47
C ARG A 104 -2.38 -6.26 -8.34
N ILE A 105 -3.62 -6.74 -8.42
CA ILE A 105 -4.64 -6.55 -7.38
C ILE A 105 -4.18 -7.18 -6.06
N GLN A 106 -3.70 -8.43 -6.10
CA GLN A 106 -3.16 -9.11 -4.93
C GLN A 106 -1.99 -8.34 -4.30
N ALA A 107 -1.02 -7.92 -5.12
CA ALA A 107 0.14 -7.17 -4.65
C ALA A 107 -0.25 -5.82 -4.03
N THR A 108 -1.30 -5.17 -4.56
CA THR A 108 -1.83 -3.92 -4.01
C THR A 108 -2.54 -4.17 -2.69
N TYR A 109 -3.35 -5.22 -2.60
CA TYR A 109 -4.02 -5.63 -1.37
C TYR A 109 -3.00 -5.91 -0.25
N ASP A 110 -2.00 -6.75 -0.52
CA ASP A 110 -0.95 -7.11 0.45
C ASP A 110 -0.15 -5.88 0.94
N MET A 111 0.00 -4.88 0.06
CA MET A 111 0.67 -3.65 0.43
C MET A 111 -0.18 -2.76 1.33
N LEU A 112 -1.48 -2.67 1.06
CA LEU A 112 -2.37 -1.69 1.67
C LEU A 112 -3.09 -2.20 2.91
N ILE A 113 -3.28 -3.52 3.06
CA ILE A 113 -4.02 -4.10 4.20
C ILE A 113 -3.43 -3.72 5.57
N SER A 114 -2.12 -3.53 5.65
CA SER A 114 -1.43 -3.15 6.88
C SER A 114 -1.28 -1.64 7.05
N GLN A 115 -1.71 -0.84 6.07
CA GLN A 115 -1.58 0.61 6.13
C GLN A 115 -2.90 1.25 6.58
N PRO A 116 -2.88 2.12 7.60
CA PRO A 116 -4.06 2.89 7.93
C PRO A 116 -4.38 3.84 6.76
N VAL A 117 -5.63 3.81 6.30
CA VAL A 117 -6.10 4.76 5.29
C VAL A 117 -5.93 6.17 5.85
N ARG A 118 -4.98 6.92 5.32
CA ARG A 118 -4.89 8.35 5.62
C ARG A 118 -6.08 9.01 4.93
N ARG A 119 -7.11 9.32 5.70
CA ARG A 119 -8.22 10.15 5.22
C ARG A 119 -7.63 11.51 4.88
N CYS A 120 -7.32 11.71 3.61
CA CYS A 120 -6.94 13.03 3.11
C CYS A 120 -8.15 13.96 3.31
N GLY A 121 -8.00 14.90 4.26
CA GLY A 121 -8.79 16.11 4.24
C GLY A 121 -10.21 16.06 4.80
N HIS A 122 -10.34 15.81 6.10
CA HIS A 122 -11.26 16.66 6.85
C HIS A 122 -10.37 17.52 7.76
N PRO A 123 -10.40 18.85 7.62
CA PRO A 123 -9.83 19.70 8.64
C PRO A 123 -10.52 19.29 9.94
N ARG A 124 -9.76 18.80 10.91
CA ARG A 124 -10.24 18.64 12.26
C ARG A 124 -10.78 20.01 12.65
N THR A 125 -12.11 20.16 12.68
CA THR A 125 -12.72 21.23 13.43
C THR A 125 -12.17 21.09 14.84
N PRO A 126 -11.39 22.05 15.34
CA PRO A 126 -10.92 21.95 16.73
C PRO A 126 -12.16 21.83 17.61
N PRO A 127 -12.16 21.00 18.65
CA PRO A 127 -13.24 20.96 19.58
C PRO A 127 -13.45 22.38 20.06
N ILE A 128 -14.68 22.88 19.97
CA ILE A 128 -15.08 24.17 20.54
C ILE A 128 -14.83 24.02 22.04
N SER A 129 -13.65 24.45 22.48
CA SER A 129 -13.34 24.61 23.90
C SER A 129 -14.26 25.71 24.39
N SER A 130 -15.26 25.31 25.14
CA SER A 130 -16.03 26.23 25.98
C SER A 130 -15.06 26.97 26.88
N GLN A 131 -14.62 28.13 26.44
CA GLN A 131 -13.84 29.03 27.26
C GLN A 131 -14.78 29.64 28.30
N THR A 132 -14.72 29.11 29.50
CA THR A 132 -15.09 29.90 30.68
C THR A 132 -14.02 30.98 30.90
N PRO A 133 -14.40 32.24 31.08
CA PRO A 133 -13.45 33.30 31.36
C PRO A 133 -13.01 33.22 32.81
N VAL A 134 -11.75 32.87 33.06
CA VAL A 134 -11.12 33.07 34.36
C VAL A 134 -10.04 34.12 34.20
N THR A 135 -10.31 35.21 34.93
CA THR A 135 -9.55 36.40 35.29
C THR A 135 -8.06 36.13 35.56
N SER A 136 -7.23 37.03 34.97
CA SER A 136 -5.79 37.20 35.23
C SER A 136 -5.43 37.40 36.69
N PRO A 137 -4.16 37.16 37.10
CA PRO A 137 -3.14 38.23 37.01
C PRO A 137 -1.75 37.79 36.51
N GLN A 138 -1.08 38.72 35.81
CA GLN A 138 0.37 38.84 35.56
C GLN A 138 1.12 39.29 36.83
N PRO A 139 2.46 39.37 36.94
CA PRO A 139 3.53 39.12 35.96
C PRO A 139 4.83 38.50 36.54
N GLY A 140 5.80 38.22 35.71
CA GLY A 140 7.22 38.11 36.07
C GLY A 140 8.09 37.61 34.90
N PRO A 141 9.16 38.30 34.54
CA PRO A 141 9.99 37.88 33.43
C PRO A 141 11.15 36.99 33.91
N GLU A 142 11.69 36.25 32.97
CA GLU A 142 13.09 35.78 32.81
C GLU A 142 13.12 34.29 32.45
N ASP A 143 13.63 34.04 31.36
CA ASP A 143 14.86 33.41 30.90
C ASP A 143 14.67 32.76 29.51
N ALA A 144 15.47 33.35 28.63
CA ALA A 144 15.68 32.90 27.26
C ALA A 144 16.47 31.58 27.26
N GLU A 145 15.91 30.51 26.72
CA GLU A 145 16.72 29.45 26.13
C GLU A 145 16.21 29.09 24.76
N THR A 146 17.05 29.40 23.83
CA THR A 146 16.99 29.16 22.39
C THR A 146 16.87 27.66 22.12
N PHE A 147 15.67 27.17 21.72
CA PHE A 147 15.54 25.85 21.15
C PHE A 147 15.27 25.99 19.66
N GLN A 148 16.30 25.71 18.85
CA GLN A 148 16.20 25.57 17.41
C GLN A 148 15.55 24.23 17.09
N PRO A 149 14.40 24.19 16.41
CA PRO A 149 13.93 22.96 15.81
C PRO A 149 14.63 22.75 14.46
N ALA A 150 15.27 21.59 14.33
CA ALA A 150 15.82 21.09 13.09
C ALA A 150 14.74 21.02 12.02
N LEU A 151 14.99 21.69 10.90
CA LEU A 151 14.28 21.60 9.64
C LEU A 151 14.40 20.18 9.09
N PHE A 152 13.31 19.43 9.12
CA PHE A 152 13.09 18.32 8.21
C PHE A 152 12.24 18.85 7.06
N GLU A 153 12.91 19.17 5.97
CA GLU A 153 12.27 19.38 4.67
C GLU A 153 11.67 18.07 4.20
N LEU A 154 10.36 18.03 4.16
CA LEU A 154 9.60 17.04 3.41
C LEU A 154 9.35 17.61 2.02
N ALA A 155 10.16 17.16 1.08
CA ALA A 155 9.99 17.40 -0.33
C ALA A 155 8.70 16.75 -0.84
N ASP A 156 7.90 17.58 -1.49
CA ASP A 156 7.03 17.39 -2.64
C ASP A 156 6.16 16.14 -2.76
N CYS A 157 4.87 16.37 -2.47
CA CYS A 157 3.78 15.70 -3.16
C CYS A 157 3.38 16.56 -4.38
N ALA A 158 3.88 16.19 -5.56
CA ALA A 158 3.30 16.54 -6.85
C ALA A 158 2.86 15.25 -7.55
#